data_c9c51071f9a7986763ab303e82242880
#
_entry.id   c9c51071f9a7986763ab303e82242880
#
_cell.length_a   1.000
_cell.length_b   1.000
_cell.length_c   1.000
_cell.angle_alpha   90.00
_cell.angle_beta   90.00
_cell.angle_gamma   90.00
#
_symmetry.space_group_name_H-M   'P 1'
#
loop_
_entity.id
_entity.type
_entity.pdbx_description
1 polymer ?
#
loop_
_entity_poly.entity_id
_entity_poly.type
_entity_poly.pdbx_seq_one_letter_code
_entity_poly.pdbx_strand_id
1 'polypeptide(L)'
;MRTRTAAGRFACGWLVLLLAACSAPPASALLLGSTLWTYQGASSVFTAAWSPGGKYLALGEADGTVQVRDAVTGKLTFSMYGHTGAVWALAWSPDGKRIASASWDGTVRVWDMATGRQLLTYRGHTGEVLAVAWSPDSRHIASAGSDGTVQVWDAATDQHILTYRGHTNTVAALAWSPDGTRLASASFDHTVQVWDASTGEHAFTYRGHTSYVWTLAWSPDGTRIASGSTDGTVQVWDAATGKRLVTYRGHTNGVQAVAWSPDGTRIASASWDTTVQVWKATSGRQVFTYRGHSSIVGALAWSPNGERIASVADDVRVWQAS
;
A
#
# COMPACT_ATOMS: atom_id res chain seq x y z
N MET A 1 48.72 -36.61 -81.42
CA MET A 1 48.41 -38.06 -81.26
C MET A 1 47.67 -38.31 -79.95
N ARG A 2 46.44 -38.79 -80.07
CA ARG A 2 45.57 -39.48 -79.02
C ARG A 2 45.41 -38.73 -77.64
N THR A 3 44.35 -38.00 -77.48
CA THR A 3 43.09 -38.15 -76.68
C THR A 3 43.04 -39.21 -75.61
N ARG A 4 42.76 -38.83 -74.39
CA ARG A 4 41.83 -39.57 -73.55
C ARG A 4 41.17 -38.61 -72.52
N THR A 5 39.89 -38.53 -72.62
CA THR A 5 38.88 -37.97 -71.73
C THR A 5 38.82 -38.76 -70.41
N ALA A 6 38.64 -38.07 -69.29
CA ALA A 6 38.19 -38.68 -68.06
C ALA A 6 37.11 -37.79 -67.44
N ALA A 7 35.92 -38.33 -67.30
CA ALA A 7 34.77 -37.74 -66.70
C ALA A 7 34.91 -37.62 -65.16
N GLY A 8 34.81 -36.41 -64.66
CA GLY A 8 34.77 -36.18 -63.21
C GLY A 8 33.28 -36.02 -62.75
N ARG A 9 32.91 -36.84 -61.81
CA ARG A 9 31.60 -36.87 -61.14
C ARG A 9 31.40 -35.65 -60.28
N PHE A 10 30.31 -34.93 -60.46
CA PHE A 10 29.80 -33.91 -59.53
C PHE A 10 29.25 -34.61 -58.28
N ALA A 11 29.92 -34.39 -57.13
CA ALA A 11 29.36 -34.72 -55.83
C ALA A 11 28.59 -33.49 -55.32
N CYS A 12 27.27 -33.64 -55.23
CA CYS A 12 26.38 -32.65 -54.66
C CYS A 12 26.54 -32.72 -53.13
N GLY A 13 27.30 -31.77 -52.55
CA GLY A 13 27.45 -31.60 -51.10
C GLY A 13 26.22 -30.85 -50.56
N TRP A 14 25.38 -31.52 -49.80
CA TRP A 14 24.35 -30.89 -49.02
C TRP A 14 24.97 -30.13 -47.82
N LEU A 15 24.94 -28.80 -47.87
CA LEU A 15 25.30 -27.93 -46.77
C LEU A 15 24.10 -27.91 -45.78
N VAL A 16 24.17 -28.70 -44.71
CA VAL A 16 23.23 -28.62 -43.62
C VAL A 16 23.55 -27.36 -42.82
N LEU A 17 22.78 -26.29 -43.01
CA LEU A 17 22.77 -25.15 -42.11
C LEU A 17 22.11 -25.58 -40.80
N LEU A 18 22.94 -25.83 -39.80
CA LEU A 18 22.51 -25.88 -38.40
C LEU A 18 22.11 -24.46 -37.98
N LEU A 19 20.83 -24.14 -38.08
CA LEU A 19 20.22 -23.00 -37.35
C LEU A 19 20.34 -23.30 -35.86
N ALA A 20 21.38 -22.78 -35.23
CA ALA A 20 21.42 -22.68 -33.79
C ALA A 20 20.28 -21.74 -33.38
N ALA A 21 19.17 -22.32 -32.91
CA ALA A 21 18.14 -21.56 -32.23
C ALA A 21 18.79 -20.94 -30.98
N CYS A 22 19.10 -19.65 -31.06
CA CYS A 22 19.48 -18.86 -29.90
C CYS A 22 18.24 -18.79 -29.00
N SER A 23 18.04 -19.80 -28.14
CA SER A 23 17.06 -19.70 -27.07
C SER A 23 17.51 -18.53 -26.21
N ALA A 24 16.69 -17.48 -26.18
CA ALA A 24 16.84 -16.45 -25.17
C ALA A 24 16.95 -17.14 -23.80
N PRO A 25 17.86 -16.73 -22.92
CA PRO A 25 17.94 -17.30 -21.59
C PRO A 25 16.55 -17.17 -20.95
N PRO A 26 16.07 -18.20 -20.22
CA PRO A 26 14.81 -18.09 -19.51
C PRO A 26 14.90 -16.84 -18.64
N ALA A 27 13.87 -15.96 -18.70
CA ALA A 27 13.77 -14.84 -17.79
C ALA A 27 13.97 -15.43 -16.39
N SER A 28 15.07 -15.03 -15.73
CA SER A 28 15.42 -15.52 -14.40
C SER A 28 14.21 -15.21 -13.52
N ALA A 29 13.52 -16.25 -13.06
CA ALA A 29 12.41 -16.09 -12.11
C ALA A 29 12.98 -15.30 -10.91
N LEU A 30 12.42 -14.12 -10.66
CA LEU A 30 12.84 -13.29 -9.54
C LEU A 30 12.58 -14.08 -8.26
N LEU A 31 13.60 -14.19 -7.42
CA LEU A 31 13.46 -14.89 -6.15
C LEU A 31 12.56 -14.09 -5.20
N LEU A 32 11.72 -14.79 -4.46
CA LEU A 32 10.91 -14.23 -3.39
C LEU A 32 11.80 -13.40 -2.44
N GLY A 33 11.43 -12.15 -2.19
CA GLY A 33 12.18 -11.20 -1.37
C GLY A 33 13.31 -10.46 -2.10
N SER A 34 13.53 -10.71 -3.40
CA SER A 34 14.51 -9.92 -4.16
C SER A 34 14.09 -8.45 -4.23
N THR A 35 14.96 -7.55 -3.79
CA THR A 35 14.77 -6.10 -3.96
C THR A 35 14.93 -5.75 -5.44
N LEU A 36 13.90 -5.14 -6.02
CA LEU A 36 13.88 -4.74 -7.42
C LEU A 36 14.51 -3.37 -7.62
N TRP A 37 14.19 -2.44 -6.74
CA TRP A 37 14.82 -1.13 -6.67
C TRP A 37 14.67 -0.51 -5.28
N THR A 38 15.55 0.46 -4.99
CA THR A 38 15.57 1.23 -3.76
C THR A 38 15.55 2.71 -4.08
N TYR A 39 14.78 3.48 -3.31
CA TYR A 39 14.83 4.93 -3.34
C TYR A 39 15.24 5.47 -1.98
N GLN A 40 16.24 6.31 -1.96
CA GLN A 40 16.64 7.09 -0.80
C GLN A 40 16.43 8.56 -1.13
N GLY A 41 15.45 9.18 -0.50
CA GLY A 41 15.10 10.58 -0.70
C GLY A 41 16.11 11.52 -0.05
N ALA A 42 16.04 12.79 -0.43
CA ALA A 42 16.70 13.87 0.29
C ALA A 42 15.99 14.16 1.64
N SER A 43 14.73 13.77 1.74
CA SER A 43 13.87 13.84 2.91
C SER A 43 13.37 12.44 3.29
N SER A 44 13.02 12.22 4.56
CA SER A 44 12.46 10.95 5.01
C SER A 44 11.09 10.70 4.35
N VAL A 45 10.87 9.47 3.89
CA VAL A 45 9.58 9.04 3.35
C VAL A 45 8.77 8.40 4.47
N PHE A 46 7.48 8.78 4.60
CA PHE A 46 6.60 8.23 5.62
C PHE A 46 5.55 7.27 5.07
N THR A 47 5.20 7.40 3.80
CA THR A 47 4.13 6.59 3.21
C THR A 47 4.38 6.29 1.74
N ALA A 48 3.83 5.17 1.29
CA ALA A 48 3.86 4.77 -0.11
C ALA A 48 2.52 4.16 -0.52
N ALA A 49 2.04 4.52 -1.71
CA ALA A 49 0.78 3.99 -2.25
C ALA A 49 0.90 3.67 -3.74
N TRP A 50 0.51 2.45 -4.13
CA TRP A 50 0.44 2.03 -5.52
C TRP A 50 -0.76 2.65 -6.22
N SER A 51 -0.57 3.09 -7.47
CA SER A 51 -1.72 3.42 -8.33
C SER A 51 -2.56 2.16 -8.60
N PRO A 52 -3.89 2.28 -8.82
CA PRO A 52 -4.77 1.12 -9.05
C PRO A 52 -4.33 0.24 -10.22
N GLY A 53 -3.74 0.82 -11.26
CA GLY A 53 -3.17 0.07 -12.40
C GLY A 53 -1.75 -0.46 -12.18
N GLY A 54 -1.14 -0.25 -11.01
CA GLY A 54 0.22 -0.72 -10.70
C GLY A 54 1.36 -0.04 -11.44
N LYS A 55 1.07 1.00 -12.24
CA LYS A 55 2.07 1.70 -13.06
C LYS A 55 2.95 2.67 -12.24
N TYR A 56 2.38 3.27 -11.21
CA TYR A 56 3.03 4.29 -10.40
C TYR A 56 3.05 3.94 -8.93
N LEU A 57 4.06 4.45 -8.22
CA LEU A 57 4.15 4.48 -6.77
C LEU A 57 4.21 5.94 -6.32
N ALA A 58 3.25 6.37 -5.49
CA ALA A 58 3.28 7.67 -4.84
C ALA A 58 3.96 7.56 -3.49
N LEU A 59 4.81 8.55 -3.15
CA LEU A 59 5.56 8.65 -1.91
C LEU A 59 5.24 9.96 -1.23
N GLY A 60 5.05 9.95 0.08
CA GLY A 60 4.86 11.15 0.90
C GLY A 60 6.09 11.39 1.78
N GLU A 61 6.62 12.60 1.73
CA GLU A 61 7.90 12.95 2.34
C GLU A 61 7.74 13.90 3.54
N ALA A 62 8.74 13.94 4.40
CA ALA A 62 8.79 14.76 5.61
C ALA A 62 8.82 16.27 5.30
N ASP A 63 9.33 16.67 4.14
CA ASP A 63 9.38 18.07 3.70
C ASP A 63 8.05 18.58 3.11
N GLY A 64 7.01 17.74 3.11
CA GLY A 64 5.70 18.08 2.54
C GLY A 64 5.55 17.79 1.06
N THR A 65 6.54 17.17 0.44
CA THR A 65 6.50 16.80 -0.99
C THR A 65 5.73 15.48 -1.17
N VAL A 66 4.93 15.40 -2.24
CA VAL A 66 4.41 14.14 -2.76
C VAL A 66 5.12 13.84 -4.07
N GLN A 67 5.83 12.73 -4.15
CA GLN A 67 6.49 12.26 -5.37
C GLN A 67 5.70 11.13 -6.02
N VAL A 68 5.65 11.12 -7.35
CA VAL A 68 5.12 10.00 -8.13
C VAL A 68 6.25 9.41 -8.98
N ARG A 69 6.44 8.10 -8.84
CA ARG A 69 7.51 7.36 -9.50
C ARG A 69 6.96 6.24 -10.36
N ASP A 70 7.65 5.95 -11.45
CA ASP A 70 7.39 4.74 -12.23
C ASP A 70 7.69 3.50 -11.38
N ALA A 71 6.72 2.62 -11.25
CA ALA A 71 6.77 1.50 -10.31
C ALA A 71 7.70 0.36 -10.73
N VAL A 72 8.13 0.34 -11.99
CA VAL A 72 9.08 -0.66 -12.51
C VAL A 72 10.52 -0.19 -12.36
N THR A 73 10.78 1.07 -12.71
CA THR A 73 12.13 1.61 -12.79
C THR A 73 12.54 2.44 -11.57
N GLY A 74 11.58 2.84 -10.72
CA GLY A 74 11.80 3.78 -9.62
C GLY A 74 12.06 5.22 -10.06
N LYS A 75 12.05 5.54 -11.37
CA LYS A 75 12.31 6.89 -11.85
C LYS A 75 11.21 7.86 -11.46
N LEU A 76 11.62 9.06 -11.05
CA LEU A 76 10.70 10.15 -10.76
C LEU A 76 9.92 10.54 -12.03
N THR A 77 8.59 10.60 -11.91
CA THR A 77 7.70 11.08 -12.96
C THR A 77 7.40 12.56 -12.74
N PHE A 78 6.97 12.92 -11.54
CA PHE A 78 6.77 14.31 -11.11
C PHE A 78 6.67 14.44 -9.59
N SER A 79 6.81 15.69 -9.11
CA SER A 79 6.65 16.06 -7.70
C SER A 79 5.54 17.09 -7.56
N MET A 80 4.79 17.00 -6.47
CA MET A 80 3.71 17.91 -6.10
C MET A 80 4.08 18.60 -4.81
N TYR A 81 3.99 19.94 -4.80
CA TYR A 81 4.40 20.79 -3.70
C TYR A 81 3.19 21.59 -3.17
N GLY A 82 3.13 21.77 -1.86
CA GLY A 82 2.08 22.60 -1.28
C GLY A 82 1.87 22.38 0.21
N HIS A 83 2.05 21.15 0.74
CA HIS A 83 2.03 20.94 2.18
C HIS A 83 3.19 21.67 2.86
N THR A 84 2.93 22.15 4.08
CA THR A 84 3.93 22.83 4.93
C THR A 84 4.39 21.98 6.11
N GLY A 85 3.87 20.77 6.21
CA GLY A 85 4.25 19.72 7.16
C GLY A 85 4.39 18.39 6.46
N ALA A 86 4.91 17.41 7.16
CA ALA A 86 5.15 16.07 6.63
C ALA A 86 3.88 15.44 6.02
N VAL A 87 4.02 14.79 4.88
CA VAL A 87 2.95 13.99 4.27
C VAL A 87 2.96 12.60 4.90
N TRP A 88 1.97 12.37 5.78
CA TRP A 88 1.91 11.15 6.58
C TRP A 88 1.14 10.02 5.92
N ALA A 89 0.11 10.33 5.14
CA ALA A 89 -0.67 9.32 4.43
C ALA A 89 -1.02 9.75 3.01
N LEU A 90 -1.12 8.77 2.12
CA LEU A 90 -1.48 8.92 0.71
C LEU A 90 -2.52 7.89 0.31
N ALA A 91 -3.46 8.29 -0.53
CA ALA A 91 -4.41 7.39 -1.14
C ALA A 91 -4.66 7.78 -2.60
N TRP A 92 -4.62 6.81 -3.51
CA TRP A 92 -5.07 6.97 -4.88
C TRP A 92 -6.59 6.83 -4.95
N SER A 93 -7.24 7.64 -5.76
CA SER A 93 -8.63 7.38 -6.13
C SER A 93 -8.72 6.06 -6.90
N PRO A 94 -9.77 5.24 -6.69
CA PRO A 94 -9.95 3.97 -7.41
C PRO A 94 -9.93 4.10 -8.93
N ASP A 95 -10.37 5.24 -9.48
CA ASP A 95 -10.31 5.54 -10.92
C ASP A 95 -8.89 5.90 -11.42
N GLY A 96 -7.91 6.02 -10.51
CA GLY A 96 -6.52 6.34 -10.80
C GLY A 96 -6.24 7.77 -11.26
N LYS A 97 -7.23 8.65 -11.19
CA LYS A 97 -7.12 10.03 -11.72
C LYS A 97 -6.61 11.03 -10.69
N ARG A 98 -6.74 10.71 -9.40
CA ARG A 98 -6.41 11.65 -8.31
C ARG A 98 -5.62 10.96 -7.20
N ILE A 99 -4.86 11.77 -6.47
CA ILE A 99 -4.23 11.37 -5.20
C ILE A 99 -4.78 12.30 -4.11
N ALA A 100 -5.09 11.74 -2.95
CA ALA A 100 -5.28 12.49 -1.71
C ALA A 100 -4.05 12.32 -0.83
N SER A 101 -3.57 13.41 -0.24
CA SER A 101 -2.47 13.43 0.72
C SER A 101 -2.91 14.06 2.03
N ALA A 102 -2.59 13.41 3.14
CA ALA A 102 -2.84 13.91 4.50
C ALA A 102 -1.53 14.31 5.16
N SER A 103 -1.52 15.43 5.87
CA SER A 103 -0.30 16.03 6.39
C SER A 103 -0.42 16.50 7.85
N TRP A 104 0.73 16.60 8.49
CA TRP A 104 0.89 17.24 9.80
C TRP A 104 0.59 18.74 9.77
N ASP A 105 0.44 19.37 8.59
CA ASP A 105 -0.04 20.74 8.46
C ASP A 105 -1.54 20.90 8.75
N GLY A 106 -2.22 19.80 9.15
CA GLY A 106 -3.65 19.79 9.47
C GLY A 106 -4.57 19.75 8.25
N THR A 107 -4.02 19.57 7.05
CA THR A 107 -4.81 19.59 5.81
C THR A 107 -4.78 18.25 5.07
N VAL A 108 -5.82 18.02 4.25
CA VAL A 108 -5.80 17.05 3.17
C VAL A 108 -5.81 17.79 1.86
N ARG A 109 -4.95 17.38 0.92
CA ARG A 109 -4.91 17.93 -0.44
C ARG A 109 -5.26 16.87 -1.46
N VAL A 110 -5.93 17.29 -2.53
CA VAL A 110 -6.26 16.43 -3.67
C VAL A 110 -5.51 16.95 -4.89
N TRP A 111 -4.89 16.03 -5.62
CA TRP A 111 -4.02 16.30 -6.76
C TRP A 111 -4.54 15.59 -8.00
N ASP A 112 -4.51 16.25 -9.13
CA ASP A 112 -4.81 15.68 -10.44
C ASP A 112 -3.58 14.96 -11.02
N MET A 113 -3.76 13.72 -11.42
CA MET A 113 -2.66 12.87 -11.88
C MET A 113 -2.23 13.12 -13.31
N ALA A 114 -3.06 13.78 -14.13
CA ALA A 114 -2.68 14.11 -15.49
C ALA A 114 -1.80 15.35 -15.56
N THR A 115 -1.99 16.28 -14.62
CA THR A 115 -1.33 17.59 -14.63
C THR A 115 -0.38 17.83 -13.46
N GLY A 116 -0.48 17.03 -12.40
CA GLY A 116 0.23 17.22 -11.12
C GLY A 116 -0.27 18.44 -10.32
N ARG A 117 -1.36 19.07 -10.74
CA ARG A 117 -1.89 20.27 -10.08
C ARG A 117 -2.73 19.91 -8.87
N GLN A 118 -2.65 20.76 -7.86
CA GLN A 118 -3.58 20.70 -6.73
C GLN A 118 -4.97 21.11 -7.18
N LEU A 119 -5.98 20.30 -6.82
CA LEU A 119 -7.40 20.54 -7.07
C LEU A 119 -8.07 21.18 -5.86
N LEU A 120 -7.86 20.61 -4.67
CA LEU A 120 -8.54 21.01 -3.43
C LEU A 120 -7.58 21.02 -2.23
N THR A 121 -7.97 21.79 -1.20
CA THR A 121 -7.38 21.71 0.14
C THR A 121 -8.50 21.66 1.18
N TYR A 122 -8.66 20.53 1.84
CA TYR A 122 -9.61 20.38 2.93
C TYR A 122 -8.97 20.79 4.28
N ARG A 123 -9.70 21.61 5.08
CA ARG A 123 -9.22 22.23 6.33
C ARG A 123 -10.19 22.00 7.50
N GLY A 124 -10.77 20.81 7.60
CA GLY A 124 -11.75 20.51 8.64
C GLY A 124 -11.15 20.02 9.96
N HIS A 125 -9.94 19.47 9.93
CA HIS A 125 -9.27 18.96 11.13
C HIS A 125 -8.63 20.10 11.95
N THR A 126 -8.62 19.95 13.28
CA THR A 126 -8.01 20.91 14.21
C THR A 126 -6.62 20.47 14.69
N GLY A 127 -6.09 19.39 14.12
CA GLY A 127 -4.77 18.86 14.41
C GLY A 127 -4.18 18.15 13.19
N GLU A 128 -3.08 17.44 13.39
CA GLU A 128 -2.40 16.68 12.34
C GLU A 128 -3.33 15.64 11.71
N VAL A 129 -3.32 15.52 10.39
CA VAL A 129 -4.07 14.48 9.68
C VAL A 129 -3.17 13.31 9.40
N LEU A 130 -3.52 12.15 9.95
CA LEU A 130 -2.69 10.95 9.96
C LEU A 130 -3.17 9.87 8.99
N ALA A 131 -4.42 9.94 8.54
CA ALA A 131 -4.98 8.95 7.64
C ALA A 131 -5.91 9.59 6.61
N VAL A 132 -5.91 9.02 5.41
CA VAL A 132 -6.80 9.41 4.31
C VAL A 132 -7.15 8.20 3.47
N ALA A 133 -8.40 8.08 3.05
CA ALA A 133 -8.86 7.01 2.16
C ALA A 133 -9.99 7.50 1.24
N TRP A 134 -9.98 7.02 0.00
CA TRP A 134 -11.04 7.24 -0.97
C TRP A 134 -12.15 6.20 -0.81
N SER A 135 -13.39 6.61 -0.99
CA SER A 135 -14.50 5.67 -1.19
C SER A 135 -14.31 4.88 -2.49
N PRO A 136 -14.81 3.63 -2.58
CA PRO A 136 -14.64 2.79 -3.77
C PRO A 136 -15.20 3.40 -5.06
N ASP A 137 -16.19 4.29 -4.97
CA ASP A 137 -16.78 5.01 -6.10
C ASP A 137 -16.02 6.27 -6.52
N SER A 138 -14.90 6.60 -5.87
CA SER A 138 -14.08 7.79 -6.10
C SER A 138 -14.81 9.13 -5.86
N ARG A 139 -15.91 9.16 -5.09
CA ARG A 139 -16.68 10.38 -4.84
C ARG A 139 -16.40 11.04 -3.50
N HIS A 140 -16.07 10.24 -2.50
CA HIS A 140 -15.86 10.73 -1.15
C HIS A 140 -14.44 10.44 -0.67
N ILE A 141 -13.98 11.27 0.24
CA ILE A 141 -12.73 11.04 0.98
C ILE A 141 -13.09 11.00 2.46
N ALA A 142 -12.50 10.04 3.17
CA ALA A 142 -12.45 10.04 4.62
C ALA A 142 -11.05 10.41 5.07
N SER A 143 -10.95 11.24 6.11
CA SER A 143 -9.69 11.62 6.75
C SER A 143 -9.80 11.54 8.26
N ALA A 144 -8.67 11.29 8.94
CA ALA A 144 -8.63 11.16 10.39
C ALA A 144 -7.29 11.65 10.95
N GLY A 145 -7.29 12.03 12.22
CA GLY A 145 -6.06 12.57 12.79
C GLY A 145 -6.05 12.72 14.31
N SER A 146 -5.15 13.58 14.77
CA SER A 146 -4.83 13.80 16.18
C SER A 146 -5.97 14.47 16.96
N ASP A 147 -6.95 15.07 16.27
CA ASP A 147 -8.16 15.63 16.90
C ASP A 147 -9.17 14.55 17.32
N GLY A 148 -8.85 13.27 17.12
CA GLY A 148 -9.69 12.13 17.50
C GLY A 148 -10.93 11.94 16.63
N THR A 149 -11.04 12.67 15.51
CA THR A 149 -12.22 12.59 14.62
C THR A 149 -11.91 11.85 13.33
N VAL A 150 -12.94 11.26 12.72
CA VAL A 150 -12.96 10.90 11.30
C VAL A 150 -13.94 11.82 10.60
N GLN A 151 -13.54 12.40 9.48
CA GLN A 151 -14.36 13.32 8.71
C GLN A 151 -14.53 12.78 7.28
N VAL A 152 -15.74 12.83 6.77
CA VAL A 152 -16.09 12.44 5.40
C VAL A 152 -16.52 13.69 4.63
N TRP A 153 -16.04 13.83 3.41
CA TRP A 153 -16.30 14.99 2.57
C TRP A 153 -16.35 14.62 1.08
N ASP A 154 -17.02 15.45 0.29
CA ASP A 154 -17.11 15.29 -1.16
C ASP A 154 -15.78 15.67 -1.83
N ALA A 155 -15.25 14.76 -2.64
CA ALA A 155 -13.93 14.90 -3.23
C ALA A 155 -13.85 15.84 -4.44
N ALA A 156 -14.96 16.40 -4.89
CA ALA A 156 -15.02 17.37 -5.98
C ALA A 156 -15.25 18.80 -5.48
N THR A 157 -15.96 18.96 -4.37
CA THR A 157 -16.43 20.26 -3.88
C THR A 157 -15.85 20.66 -2.53
N ASP A 158 -15.11 19.76 -1.85
CA ASP A 158 -14.66 19.83 -0.45
C ASP A 158 -15.79 20.00 0.58
N GLN A 159 -17.04 19.77 0.18
CA GLN A 159 -18.18 19.86 1.08
C GLN A 159 -18.07 18.81 2.18
N HIS A 160 -18.09 19.24 3.43
CA HIS A 160 -18.18 18.37 4.59
C HIS A 160 -19.52 17.63 4.61
N ILE A 161 -19.45 16.30 4.83
CA ILE A 161 -20.64 15.42 4.88
C ILE A 161 -20.91 14.98 6.31
N LEU A 162 -19.87 14.45 6.99
CA LEU A 162 -20.03 13.77 8.28
C LEU A 162 -18.77 13.91 9.14
N THR A 163 -18.95 14.06 10.46
CA THR A 163 -17.89 13.90 11.46
C THR A 163 -18.25 12.79 12.44
N TYR A 164 -17.41 11.77 12.49
CA TYR A 164 -17.52 10.71 13.50
C TYR A 164 -16.62 11.03 14.71
N ARG A 165 -17.20 10.93 15.95
CA ARG A 165 -16.56 11.30 17.22
C ARG A 165 -16.63 10.17 18.25
N GLY A 166 -16.41 8.93 17.81
CA GLY A 166 -16.50 7.75 18.68
C GLY A 166 -15.21 7.44 19.44
N HIS A 167 -14.06 7.84 18.90
CA HIS A 167 -12.77 7.62 19.53
C HIS A 167 -12.45 8.65 20.61
N THR A 168 -11.70 8.21 21.64
CA THR A 168 -11.29 9.06 22.78
C THR A 168 -9.83 9.51 22.68
N ASN A 169 -9.13 9.13 21.60
CA ASN A 169 -7.73 9.51 21.34
C ASN A 169 -7.51 9.60 19.82
N THR A 170 -6.31 9.98 19.41
CA THR A 170 -5.85 10.08 18.03
C THR A 170 -6.32 8.90 17.19
N VAL A 171 -6.88 9.18 16.01
CA VAL A 171 -7.23 8.17 15.00
C VAL A 171 -6.07 8.08 14.02
N ALA A 172 -5.35 6.95 14.06
CA ALA A 172 -4.12 6.74 13.30
C ALA A 172 -4.34 6.14 11.91
N ALA A 173 -5.42 5.38 11.73
CA ALA A 173 -5.74 4.75 10.45
C ALA A 173 -7.24 4.67 10.23
N LEU A 174 -7.62 4.64 8.95
CA LEU A 174 -9.00 4.42 8.52
C LEU A 174 -9.03 3.69 7.17
N ALA A 175 -10.11 2.97 6.90
CA ALA A 175 -10.34 2.34 5.61
C ALA A 175 -11.83 2.16 5.32
N TRP A 176 -12.22 2.36 4.07
CA TRP A 176 -13.53 2.02 3.55
C TRP A 176 -13.65 0.51 3.36
N SER A 177 -14.83 -0.05 3.64
CA SER A 177 -15.16 -1.40 3.17
C SER A 177 -15.21 -1.43 1.64
N PRO A 178 -14.90 -2.57 0.99
CA PRO A 178 -14.88 -2.66 -0.47
C PRO A 178 -16.23 -2.34 -1.15
N ASP A 179 -17.33 -2.52 -0.44
CA ASP A 179 -18.68 -2.18 -0.91
C ASP A 179 -19.04 -0.69 -0.69
N GLY A 180 -18.18 0.06 0.01
CA GLY A 180 -18.38 1.49 0.29
C GLY A 180 -19.43 1.81 1.34
N THR A 181 -20.03 0.81 2.00
CA THR A 181 -21.12 1.03 2.97
C THR A 181 -20.63 1.33 4.38
N ARG A 182 -19.40 0.91 4.72
CA ARG A 182 -18.83 1.04 6.06
C ARG A 182 -17.45 1.67 6.06
N LEU A 183 -17.12 2.32 7.15
CA LEU A 183 -15.77 2.75 7.51
C LEU A 183 -15.30 2.00 8.74
N ALA A 184 -14.00 1.67 8.78
CA ALA A 184 -13.31 1.23 9.97
C ALA A 184 -12.22 2.24 10.31
N SER A 185 -12.06 2.53 11.60
CA SER A 185 -11.04 3.44 12.12
C SER A 185 -10.27 2.81 13.29
N ALA A 186 -8.96 3.01 13.36
CA ALA A 186 -8.07 2.51 14.40
C ALA A 186 -7.47 3.68 15.19
N SER A 187 -7.39 3.52 16.51
CA SER A 187 -7.02 4.63 17.40
C SER A 187 -6.03 4.24 18.48
N PHE A 188 -5.37 5.27 19.01
CA PHE A 188 -4.54 5.18 20.20
C PHE A 188 -5.37 4.95 21.47
N ASP A 189 -6.71 4.93 21.39
CA ASP A 189 -7.59 4.46 22.46
C ASP A 189 -7.63 2.92 22.56
N HIS A 190 -6.78 2.20 21.82
CA HIS A 190 -6.63 0.75 21.75
C HIS A 190 -7.76 0.03 21.04
N THR A 191 -8.64 0.75 20.35
CA THR A 191 -9.82 0.17 19.69
C THR A 191 -9.77 0.33 18.18
N VAL A 192 -10.50 -0.56 17.52
CA VAL A 192 -10.98 -0.35 16.15
C VAL A 192 -12.49 -0.20 16.21
N GLN A 193 -13.03 0.80 15.56
CA GLN A 193 -14.47 1.04 15.47
C GLN A 193 -14.94 0.94 14.04
N VAL A 194 -16.11 0.33 13.83
CA VAL A 194 -16.77 0.21 12.53
C VAL A 194 -18.10 0.92 12.60
N TRP A 195 -18.43 1.66 11.57
CA TRP A 195 -19.61 2.48 11.51
C TRP A 195 -20.15 2.59 10.07
N ASP A 196 -21.43 2.91 9.93
CA ASP A 196 -22.04 3.21 8.64
C ASP A 196 -21.49 4.49 8.06
N ALA A 197 -21.01 4.43 6.81
CA ALA A 197 -20.32 5.53 6.20
C ALA A 197 -21.22 6.69 5.76
N SER A 198 -22.51 6.45 5.64
CA SER A 198 -23.49 7.45 5.20
C SER A 198 -24.20 8.16 6.37
N THR A 199 -24.44 7.44 7.46
CA THR A 199 -25.18 7.96 8.61
C THR A 199 -24.28 8.30 9.80
N GLY A 200 -23.09 7.67 9.88
CA GLY A 200 -22.23 7.74 11.05
C GLY A 200 -22.70 6.88 12.23
N GLU A 201 -23.69 6.02 12.02
CA GLU A 201 -24.14 5.11 13.07
C GLU A 201 -23.04 4.11 13.41
N HIS A 202 -22.79 3.99 14.71
CA HIS A 202 -21.81 3.04 15.23
C HIS A 202 -22.33 1.61 15.10
N ALA A 203 -21.56 0.76 14.40
CA ALA A 203 -21.90 -0.66 14.28
C ALA A 203 -21.34 -1.48 15.45
N PHE A 204 -20.04 -1.40 15.72
CA PHE A 204 -19.41 -2.06 16.86
C PHE A 204 -17.98 -1.57 17.12
N THR A 205 -17.47 -1.89 18.33
CA THR A 205 -16.09 -1.62 18.75
C THR A 205 -15.33 -2.92 19.00
N TYR A 206 -14.21 -3.08 18.32
CA TYR A 206 -13.28 -4.17 18.58
C TYR A 206 -12.26 -3.76 19.67
N ARG A 207 -12.16 -4.56 20.76
CA ARG A 207 -11.34 -4.31 21.95
C ARG A 207 -10.34 -5.46 22.22
N GLY A 208 -9.64 -5.89 21.18
CA GLY A 208 -8.71 -7.02 21.28
C GLY A 208 -7.27 -6.63 21.54
N HIS A 209 -6.87 -5.42 21.17
CA HIS A 209 -5.51 -4.91 21.38
C HIS A 209 -5.31 -4.34 22.78
N THR A 210 -4.08 -4.45 23.30
CA THR A 210 -3.71 -3.95 24.64
C THR A 210 -2.89 -2.67 24.58
N SER A 211 -2.63 -2.14 23.39
CA SER A 211 -1.89 -0.89 23.16
C SER A 211 -2.42 -0.18 21.91
N TYR A 212 -1.80 0.93 21.53
CA TYR A 212 -2.18 1.77 20.39
C TYR A 212 -2.38 0.95 19.11
N VAL A 213 -3.51 1.14 18.43
CA VAL A 213 -3.76 0.53 17.12
C VAL A 213 -3.35 1.52 16.04
N TRP A 214 -2.24 1.22 15.37
CA TRP A 214 -1.64 2.09 14.36
C TRP A 214 -2.22 1.94 12.96
N THR A 215 -2.74 0.75 12.67
CA THR A 215 -3.05 0.39 11.30
C THR A 215 -4.21 -0.58 11.23
N LEU A 216 -4.96 -0.49 10.15
CA LEU A 216 -5.99 -1.46 9.80
C LEU A 216 -6.13 -1.60 8.28
N ALA A 217 -6.67 -2.72 7.84
CA ALA A 217 -7.04 -2.95 6.44
C ALA A 217 -8.22 -3.93 6.34
N TRP A 218 -9.16 -3.64 5.45
CA TRP A 218 -10.21 -4.56 5.05
C TRP A 218 -9.66 -5.65 4.13
N SER A 219 -10.15 -6.88 4.26
CA SER A 219 -9.92 -7.90 3.25
C SER A 219 -10.63 -7.52 1.95
N PRO A 220 -10.10 -7.93 0.78
CA PRO A 220 -10.71 -7.59 -0.52
C PRO A 220 -12.17 -8.07 -0.68
N ASP A 221 -12.55 -9.13 0.03
CA ASP A 221 -13.92 -9.67 0.05
C ASP A 221 -14.86 -8.94 1.04
N GLY A 222 -14.34 -7.97 1.81
CA GLY A 222 -15.11 -7.19 2.79
C GLY A 222 -15.58 -7.97 4.02
N THR A 223 -15.14 -9.22 4.20
CA THR A 223 -15.62 -10.08 5.30
C THR A 223 -14.76 -9.98 6.55
N ARG A 224 -13.52 -9.50 6.44
CA ARG A 224 -12.54 -9.47 7.54
C ARG A 224 -11.82 -8.12 7.61
N ILE A 225 -11.34 -7.79 8.80
CA ILE A 225 -10.43 -6.68 9.03
C ILE A 225 -9.15 -7.23 9.70
N ALA A 226 -8.00 -6.74 9.26
CA ALA A 226 -6.74 -6.92 9.97
C ALA A 226 -6.37 -5.60 10.66
N SER A 227 -5.90 -5.66 11.91
CA SER A 227 -5.41 -4.50 12.65
C SER A 227 -4.05 -4.81 13.30
N GLY A 228 -3.15 -3.83 13.28
CA GLY A 228 -1.80 -3.94 13.86
C GLY A 228 -1.59 -2.91 14.97
N SER A 229 -0.87 -3.33 16.03
CA SER A 229 -0.73 -2.55 17.26
C SER A 229 0.70 -2.54 17.78
N THR A 230 0.99 -1.54 18.62
CA THR A 230 2.22 -1.50 19.43
C THR A 230 2.29 -2.63 20.47
N ASP A 231 1.22 -3.41 20.67
CA ASP A 231 1.27 -4.64 21.45
C ASP A 231 2.06 -5.78 20.76
N GLY A 232 2.62 -5.52 19.57
CA GLY A 232 3.41 -6.45 18.76
C GLY A 232 2.58 -7.47 17.98
N THR A 233 1.25 -7.36 18.00
CA THR A 233 0.38 -8.31 17.32
C THR A 233 -0.32 -7.71 16.11
N VAL A 234 -0.65 -8.60 15.15
CA VAL A 234 -1.71 -8.36 14.17
C VAL A 234 -2.89 -9.25 14.51
N GLN A 235 -4.08 -8.68 14.56
CA GLN A 235 -5.31 -9.43 14.81
C GLN A 235 -6.22 -9.35 13.59
N VAL A 236 -6.76 -10.51 13.18
CA VAL A 236 -7.75 -10.62 12.11
C VAL A 236 -9.07 -10.98 12.75
N TRP A 237 -10.11 -10.28 12.38
CA TRP A 237 -11.42 -10.46 12.96
C TRP A 237 -12.51 -10.37 11.89
N ASP A 238 -13.64 -11.00 12.18
CA ASP A 238 -14.84 -10.99 11.35
C ASP A 238 -15.48 -9.60 11.37
N ALA A 239 -15.70 -9.04 10.20
CA ALA A 239 -16.13 -7.65 10.06
C ALA A 239 -17.65 -7.44 10.34
N ALA A 240 -18.44 -8.51 10.43
CA ALA A 240 -19.86 -8.43 10.76
C ALA A 240 -20.11 -8.63 12.25
N THR A 241 -19.33 -9.50 12.89
CA THR A 241 -19.57 -9.91 14.27
C THR A 241 -18.55 -9.37 15.28
N GLY A 242 -17.42 -8.85 14.81
CA GLY A 242 -16.29 -8.45 15.66
C GLY A 242 -15.56 -9.65 16.31
N LYS A 243 -15.85 -10.88 15.90
CA LYS A 243 -15.18 -12.07 16.44
C LYS A 243 -13.73 -12.13 15.94
N ARG A 244 -12.78 -12.29 16.87
CA ARG A 244 -11.39 -12.52 16.52
C ARG A 244 -11.21 -13.90 15.88
N LEU A 245 -10.60 -13.93 14.69
CA LEU A 245 -10.34 -15.15 13.93
C LEU A 245 -8.90 -15.62 14.09
N VAL A 246 -7.93 -14.70 13.99
CA VAL A 246 -6.49 -14.99 14.05
C VAL A 246 -5.77 -13.93 14.89
N THR A 247 -4.75 -14.34 15.66
CA THR A 247 -3.75 -13.43 16.24
C THR A 247 -2.38 -13.85 15.75
N TYR A 248 -1.71 -12.97 15.02
CA TYR A 248 -0.34 -13.15 14.57
C TYR A 248 0.63 -12.53 15.58
N ARG A 249 1.67 -13.30 16.00
CA ARG A 249 2.66 -12.94 17.02
C ARG A 249 4.09 -13.13 16.53
N GLY A 250 4.34 -12.93 15.24
CA GLY A 250 5.66 -13.14 14.65
C GLY A 250 6.61 -11.96 14.83
N HIS A 251 6.07 -10.75 15.03
CA HIS A 251 6.89 -9.57 15.28
C HIS A 251 7.35 -9.51 16.73
N THR A 252 8.57 -8.96 16.93
CA THR A 252 9.18 -8.79 18.25
C THR A 252 9.02 -7.37 18.79
N ASN A 253 8.40 -6.47 18.02
CA ASN A 253 8.12 -5.09 18.39
C ASN A 253 6.80 -4.62 17.75
N GLY A 254 6.40 -3.36 18.00
CA GLY A 254 5.15 -2.78 17.51
C GLY A 254 4.94 -2.91 16.00
N VAL A 255 3.70 -3.18 15.60
CA VAL A 255 3.28 -3.28 14.20
C VAL A 255 2.75 -1.93 13.73
N GLN A 256 3.41 -1.35 12.71
CA GLN A 256 3.10 -0.02 12.19
C GLN A 256 2.19 -0.04 10.95
N ALA A 257 2.29 -1.07 10.12
CA ALA A 257 1.47 -1.18 8.92
C ALA A 257 1.03 -2.62 8.65
N VAL A 258 -0.18 -2.77 8.10
CA VAL A 258 -0.71 -4.05 7.60
C VAL A 258 -1.38 -3.83 6.25
N ALA A 259 -1.28 -4.81 5.35
CA ALA A 259 -1.98 -4.83 4.08
C ALA A 259 -2.32 -6.26 3.66
N TRP A 260 -3.52 -6.44 3.12
CA TRP A 260 -3.94 -7.69 2.49
C TRP A 260 -3.36 -7.81 1.08
N SER A 261 -2.96 -9.02 0.70
CA SER A 261 -2.73 -9.32 -0.72
C SER A 261 -4.05 -9.17 -1.51
N PRO A 262 -3.99 -8.77 -2.79
CA PRO A 262 -5.21 -8.56 -3.59
C PRO A 262 -6.10 -9.80 -3.72
N ASP A 263 -5.53 -10.99 -3.60
CA ASP A 263 -6.25 -12.28 -3.60
C ASP A 263 -6.88 -12.64 -2.24
N GLY A 264 -6.65 -11.82 -1.20
CA GLY A 264 -7.17 -12.04 0.16
C GLY A 264 -6.60 -13.26 0.90
N THR A 265 -5.56 -13.91 0.37
CA THR A 265 -4.98 -15.13 0.95
C THR A 265 -3.87 -14.86 1.95
N ARG A 266 -3.17 -13.73 1.81
CA ARG A 266 -2.01 -13.35 2.63
C ARG A 266 -2.19 -11.95 3.23
N ILE A 267 -1.47 -11.72 4.31
CA ILE A 267 -1.30 -10.40 4.92
C ILE A 267 0.21 -10.12 4.99
N ALA A 268 0.60 -8.90 4.68
CA ALA A 268 1.91 -8.36 4.99
C ALA A 268 1.79 -7.41 6.19
N SER A 269 2.74 -7.48 7.11
CA SER A 269 2.84 -6.59 8.26
C SER A 269 4.25 -6.03 8.39
N ALA A 270 4.36 -4.76 8.70
CA ALA A 270 5.61 -4.03 8.91
C ALA A 270 5.74 -3.59 10.36
N SER A 271 6.95 -3.64 10.90
CA SER A 271 7.17 -3.46 12.33
C SER A 271 8.41 -2.62 12.66
N TRP A 272 8.40 -2.14 13.90
CA TRP A 272 9.56 -1.53 14.54
C TRP A 272 10.71 -2.53 14.76
N ASP A 273 10.48 -3.85 14.56
CA ASP A 273 11.53 -4.87 14.54
C ASP A 273 12.35 -4.88 13.25
N THR A 274 12.18 -3.87 12.39
CA THR A 274 12.87 -3.67 11.09
C THR A 274 12.51 -4.65 9.99
N THR A 275 11.51 -5.50 10.21
CA THR A 275 11.10 -6.52 9.24
C THR A 275 9.73 -6.25 8.61
N VAL A 276 9.54 -6.81 7.41
CA VAL A 276 8.20 -7.05 6.86
C VAL A 276 7.97 -8.56 6.85
N GLN A 277 6.85 -8.99 7.41
CA GLN A 277 6.50 -10.41 7.47
C GLN A 277 5.23 -10.67 6.66
N VAL A 278 5.27 -11.70 5.81
CA VAL A 278 4.13 -12.16 5.01
C VAL A 278 3.65 -13.49 5.57
N TRP A 279 2.35 -13.62 5.79
CA TRP A 279 1.75 -14.77 6.43
C TRP A 279 0.36 -15.08 5.86
N LYS A 280 -0.11 -16.34 6.03
CA LYS A 280 -1.42 -16.78 5.59
C LYS A 280 -2.51 -16.18 6.47
N ALA A 281 -3.45 -15.48 5.85
CA ALA A 281 -4.50 -14.74 6.54
C ALA A 281 -5.46 -15.63 7.35
N THR A 282 -5.64 -16.89 6.96
CA THR A 282 -6.56 -17.83 7.61
C THR A 282 -5.97 -18.56 8.80
N SER A 283 -4.65 -18.75 8.83
CA SER A 283 -3.99 -19.59 9.85
C SER A 283 -2.92 -18.87 10.67
N GLY A 284 -2.52 -17.65 10.28
CA GLY A 284 -1.39 -16.96 10.88
C GLY A 284 -0.03 -17.61 10.59
N ARG A 285 0.05 -18.62 9.70
CA ARG A 285 1.32 -19.27 9.37
C ARG A 285 2.19 -18.33 8.55
N GLN A 286 3.39 -18.04 9.06
CA GLN A 286 4.38 -17.25 8.35
C GLN A 286 4.79 -17.91 7.04
N VAL A 287 4.88 -17.11 5.98
CA VAL A 287 5.30 -17.51 4.63
C VAL A 287 6.71 -17.01 4.35
N PHE A 288 6.97 -15.74 4.67
CA PHE A 288 8.24 -15.09 4.35
C PHE A 288 8.52 -13.93 5.32
N THR A 289 9.83 -13.67 5.56
CA THR A 289 10.29 -12.45 6.26
C THR A 289 11.27 -11.70 5.38
N TYR A 290 10.93 -10.47 5.04
CA TYR A 290 11.85 -9.53 4.39
C TYR A 290 12.68 -8.81 5.44
N ARG A 291 14.03 -8.88 5.30
CA ARG A 291 15.02 -8.32 6.23
C ARG A 291 15.94 -7.31 5.55
N GLY A 292 15.43 -6.62 4.53
CA GLY A 292 16.24 -5.68 3.75
C GLY A 292 16.47 -4.33 4.46
N HIS A 293 15.56 -3.94 5.37
CA HIS A 293 15.66 -2.64 6.05
C HIS A 293 16.58 -2.69 7.27
N SER A 294 17.20 -1.56 7.58
CA SER A 294 18.08 -1.34 8.75
C SER A 294 17.41 -0.56 9.86
N SER A 295 16.23 0.00 9.62
CA SER A 295 15.46 0.76 10.59
C SER A 295 13.98 0.36 10.61
N ILE A 296 13.21 1.02 11.46
CA ILE A 296 11.76 0.82 11.64
C ILE A 296 11.06 0.87 10.27
N VAL A 297 10.23 -0.14 9.97
CA VAL A 297 9.40 -0.13 8.77
C VAL A 297 8.05 0.48 9.11
N GLY A 298 7.83 1.71 8.64
CA GLY A 298 6.67 2.54 8.99
C GLY A 298 5.47 2.33 8.08
N ALA A 299 5.67 1.96 6.81
CA ALA A 299 4.60 1.75 5.85
C ALA A 299 4.88 0.60 4.90
N LEU A 300 3.83 0.01 4.36
CA LEU A 300 3.90 -0.99 3.30
C LEU A 300 2.64 -0.96 2.43
N ALA A 301 2.78 -1.41 1.19
CA ALA A 301 1.66 -1.60 0.28
C ALA A 301 1.92 -2.74 -0.71
N TRP A 302 0.92 -3.58 -0.96
CA TRP A 302 0.94 -4.57 -2.03
C TRP A 302 0.69 -3.90 -3.38
N SER A 303 1.40 -4.36 -4.42
CA SER A 303 1.03 -4.02 -5.80
C SER A 303 -0.33 -4.63 -6.15
N PRO A 304 -1.13 -3.99 -7.03
CA PRO A 304 -2.47 -4.48 -7.37
C PRO A 304 -2.51 -5.89 -7.98
N ASN A 305 -1.41 -6.33 -8.62
CA ASN A 305 -1.29 -7.69 -9.15
C ASN A 305 -0.80 -8.72 -8.11
N GLY A 306 -0.47 -8.28 -6.88
CA GLY A 306 0.00 -9.15 -5.80
C GLY A 306 1.42 -9.71 -5.96
N GLU A 307 2.20 -9.22 -6.93
CA GLU A 307 3.55 -9.72 -7.19
C GLU A 307 4.61 -9.01 -6.35
N ARG A 308 4.37 -7.76 -5.95
CA ARG A 308 5.36 -6.90 -5.30
C ARG A 308 4.83 -6.27 -4.03
N ILE A 309 5.75 -5.92 -3.14
CA ILE A 309 5.48 -5.05 -1.99
C ILE A 309 6.42 -3.86 -2.07
N ALA A 310 5.87 -2.67 -1.82
CA ALA A 310 6.63 -1.50 -1.46
C ALA A 310 6.65 -1.38 0.06
N SER A 311 7.82 -1.20 0.67
CA SER A 311 7.99 -0.97 2.10
C SER A 311 8.86 0.24 2.36
N VAL A 312 8.56 0.97 3.42
CA VAL A 312 9.15 2.27 3.74
C VAL A 312 9.78 2.22 5.12
N ALA A 313 11.06 2.56 5.17
CA ALA A 313 11.85 2.78 6.38
C ALA A 313 12.67 4.08 6.18
N ASP A 314 13.99 4.08 6.41
CA ASP A 314 14.86 5.17 6.00
C ASP A 314 14.98 5.28 4.46
N ASP A 315 14.66 4.19 3.78
CA ASP A 315 14.57 4.08 2.33
C ASP A 315 13.23 3.46 1.90
N VAL A 316 12.89 3.62 0.65
CA VAL A 316 11.76 2.89 0.03
C VAL A 316 12.33 1.72 -0.76
N ARG A 317 11.82 0.54 -0.51
CA ARG A 317 12.19 -0.67 -1.26
C ARG A 317 10.98 -1.31 -1.90
N VAL A 318 11.12 -1.63 -3.18
CA VAL A 318 10.16 -2.48 -3.89
C VAL A 318 10.81 -3.84 -4.11
N TRP A 319 10.14 -4.89 -3.70
CA TRP A 319 10.67 -6.24 -3.72
C TRP A 319 9.61 -7.27 -4.12
N GLN A 320 10.08 -8.46 -4.58
CA GLN A 320 9.24 -9.55 -5.07
C GLN A 320 8.54 -10.26 -3.90
N ALA A 321 7.21 -10.36 -3.97
CA ALA A 321 6.37 -10.91 -2.90
C ALA A 321 5.70 -12.23 -3.27
N SER A 322 5.80 -12.66 -4.53
CA SER A 322 5.27 -13.92 -5.04
C SER A 322 6.11 -14.45 -6.20
#